data_6a50e5ee4eab06ad70c4e1396f47d7e0
#
_entry.id   6a50e5ee4eab06ad70c4e1396f47d7e0
#
_cell.length_a   1.000
_cell.length_b   1.000
_cell.length_c   1.000
_cell.angle_alpha   90.00
_cell.angle_beta   90.00
_cell.angle_gamma   90.00
#
_symmetry.space_group_name_H-M   'P 1'
#
loop_
_entity.id
_entity.type
_entity.pdbx_description
1 polymer ?
#
loop_
_entity_poly.entity_id
_entity_poly.type
_entity_poly.pdbx_seq_one_letter_code
_entity_poly.pdbx_strand_id
1 'polypeptide(L)'
;VSFDVDEEALSRATNFLSAKYTPVIVRPEMAIAIPVDFTWLIIHSNFAKVKAVAAKLKLPLFKAILADLGTSQYQLAEASRGFSFAQEGPLDMRLDRRLGLSAADLVNALSERELVQLLLLADEYQARSIARAIVSARKITPLRTTGQLAKIVSEVKKAKVGRINPATKTFMALRLAVNLEREALKDMLSATPDLLTQGGILGVISFHSGEDRLVKHFLKEKKKSGILRLINVKPLKPNEKELQTNPKVRSAKLRLAQKI
;
A
#
# COMPACT_ATOMS: atom_id res chain seq x y z
N VAL A 1 2.88 11.17 15.08
CA VAL A 1 3.56 11.33 13.78
C VAL A 1 2.90 10.38 12.80
N SER A 2 2.54 10.84 11.60
CA SER A 2 2.00 10.03 10.52
C SER A 2 2.76 10.26 9.21
N PHE A 3 2.77 9.24 8.35
CA PHE A 3 3.42 9.27 7.05
C PHE A 3 2.39 8.97 5.96
N ASP A 4 2.42 9.73 4.89
CA ASP A 4 1.73 9.40 3.64
C ASP A 4 2.50 10.00 2.45
N VAL A 5 2.34 9.40 1.27
CA VAL A 5 2.91 9.88 0.01
C VAL A 5 1.88 10.64 -0.83
N ASP A 6 0.60 10.46 -0.52
CA ASP A 6 -0.51 11.05 -1.27
C ASP A 6 -0.86 12.43 -0.70
N GLU A 7 -0.61 13.47 -1.47
CA GLU A 7 -0.85 14.86 -1.06
C GLU A 7 -2.34 15.14 -0.76
N GLU A 8 -3.25 14.49 -1.47
CA GLU A 8 -4.69 14.60 -1.19
C GLU A 8 -5.06 13.96 0.15
N ALA A 9 -4.44 12.80 0.49
CA ALA A 9 -4.63 12.16 1.78
C ALA A 9 -4.08 13.01 2.93
N LEU A 10 -2.91 13.63 2.74
CA LEU A 10 -2.32 14.56 3.72
C LEU A 10 -3.22 15.77 3.97
N SER A 11 -3.75 16.38 2.91
CA SER A 11 -4.66 17.53 3.02
C SER A 11 -5.93 17.17 3.79
N ARG A 12 -6.54 16.03 3.51
CA ARG A 12 -7.71 15.54 4.23
C ARG A 12 -7.42 15.24 5.69
N ALA A 13 -6.29 14.58 5.97
CA ALA A 13 -5.85 14.30 7.33
C ALA A 13 -5.62 15.60 8.12
N THR A 14 -5.00 16.60 7.52
CA THR A 14 -4.78 17.92 8.13
C THR A 14 -6.11 18.57 8.47
N ASN A 15 -7.04 18.62 7.52
CA ASN A 15 -8.37 19.23 7.76
C ASN A 15 -9.14 18.51 8.88
N PHE A 16 -9.11 17.18 8.90
CA PHE A 16 -9.76 16.39 9.95
C PHE A 16 -9.11 16.60 11.32
N LEU A 17 -7.80 16.62 11.38
CA LEU A 17 -7.04 16.78 12.63
C LEU A 17 -7.12 18.20 13.17
N SER A 18 -7.25 19.23 12.33
CA SER A 18 -7.31 20.64 12.73
C SER A 18 -8.48 20.97 13.66
N ALA A 19 -9.52 20.13 13.67
CA ALA A 19 -10.64 20.29 14.61
C ALA A 19 -10.25 20.07 16.08
N LYS A 20 -9.17 19.33 16.34
CA LYS A 20 -8.75 18.94 17.71
C LYS A 20 -7.27 19.13 18.00
N TYR A 21 -6.45 19.18 16.98
CA TYR A 21 -5.00 19.18 17.06
C TYR A 21 -4.41 20.33 16.25
N THR A 22 -3.13 20.63 16.46
CA THR A 22 -2.34 21.55 15.63
C THR A 22 -1.45 20.72 14.70
N PRO A 23 -1.97 20.25 13.54
CA PRO A 23 -1.20 19.43 12.60
C PRO A 23 -0.22 20.29 11.81
N VAL A 24 0.98 19.77 11.60
CA VAL A 24 2.01 20.39 10.76
C VAL A 24 2.45 19.39 9.70
N ILE A 25 2.40 19.79 8.42
CA ILE A 25 2.92 18.98 7.31
C ILE A 25 4.40 19.30 7.12
N VAL A 26 5.21 18.25 7.17
CA VAL A 26 6.65 18.33 6.90
C VAL A 26 6.98 17.57 5.61
N ARG A 27 7.74 18.21 4.74
CA ARG A 27 8.36 17.61 3.56
C ARG A 27 9.86 17.44 3.84
N PRO A 28 10.35 16.21 4.10
CA PRO A 28 11.73 15.97 4.54
C PRO A 28 12.81 16.42 3.55
N GLU A 29 12.48 16.56 2.28
CA GLU A 29 13.34 17.12 1.24
C GLU A 29 13.56 18.63 1.37
N MET A 30 12.65 19.34 2.04
CA MET A 30 12.74 20.78 2.28
C MET A 30 13.39 21.04 3.67
N ALA A 31 14.15 22.13 3.77
CA ALA A 31 14.66 22.61 5.06
C ALA A 31 13.52 23.33 5.79
N ILE A 32 12.81 22.62 6.65
CA ILE A 32 11.69 23.17 7.43
C ILE A 32 12.04 23.08 8.91
N ALA A 33 11.95 24.21 9.61
CA ALA A 33 11.92 24.21 11.07
C ALA A 33 10.56 23.65 11.51
N ILE A 34 10.57 22.61 12.35
CA ILE A 34 9.34 22.11 12.96
C ILE A 34 8.91 23.14 14.02
N PRO A 35 7.69 23.71 13.94
CA PRO A 35 7.17 24.61 14.96
C PRO A 35 7.16 23.94 16.35
N VAL A 36 7.37 24.73 17.41
CA VAL A 36 7.42 24.19 18.79
C VAL A 36 6.04 23.72 19.27
N ASP A 37 4.96 24.31 18.76
CA ASP A 37 3.60 24.14 19.27
C ASP A 37 2.75 23.14 18.45
N PHE A 38 3.37 22.19 17.76
CA PHE A 38 2.60 21.16 17.05
C PHE A 38 2.13 20.05 17.99
N THR A 39 0.93 19.52 17.74
CA THR A 39 0.43 18.34 18.43
C THR A 39 0.40 17.11 17.53
N TRP A 40 0.49 17.30 16.21
CA TRP A 40 0.53 16.21 15.23
C TRP A 40 1.46 16.52 14.05
N LEU A 41 2.45 15.68 13.86
CA LEU A 41 3.39 15.82 12.75
C LEU A 41 2.95 14.88 11.60
N ILE A 42 2.66 15.47 10.45
CA ILE A 42 2.29 14.76 9.22
C ILE A 42 3.47 14.85 8.25
N ILE A 43 4.02 13.72 7.86
CA ILE A 43 5.23 13.65 7.04
C ILE A 43 4.86 13.21 5.63
N HIS A 44 5.06 14.10 4.64
CA HIS A 44 4.90 13.80 3.23
C HIS A 44 6.10 13.00 2.73
N SER A 45 6.10 11.70 2.98
CA SER A 45 7.17 10.80 2.58
C SER A 45 6.69 9.36 2.53
N ASN A 46 7.37 8.55 1.72
CA ASN A 46 7.16 7.11 1.75
C ASN A 46 7.61 6.54 3.09
N PHE A 47 6.78 5.72 3.71
CA PHE A 47 7.07 5.07 4.99
C PHE A 47 8.31 4.13 4.92
N ALA A 48 8.73 3.70 3.73
CA ALA A 48 10.03 3.03 3.54
C ALA A 48 11.20 3.85 4.08
N LYS A 49 11.09 5.18 4.03
CA LYS A 49 12.13 6.11 4.50
C LYS A 49 12.02 6.49 5.98
N VAL A 50 11.15 5.83 6.74
CA VAL A 50 10.83 6.20 8.13
C VAL A 50 12.08 6.36 9.00
N LYS A 51 13.08 5.48 8.88
CA LYS A 51 14.33 5.56 9.66
C LYS A 51 15.15 6.80 9.30
N ALA A 52 15.35 7.06 8.02
CA ALA A 52 16.11 8.20 7.54
C ALA A 52 15.40 9.52 7.90
N VAL A 53 14.08 9.57 7.78
CA VAL A 53 13.28 10.75 8.14
C VAL A 53 13.29 10.99 9.64
N ALA A 54 13.12 9.94 10.45
CA ALA A 54 13.18 10.06 11.91
C ALA A 54 14.56 10.59 12.37
N ALA A 55 15.65 10.10 11.79
CA ALA A 55 17.00 10.60 12.08
C ALA A 55 17.17 12.07 11.64
N LYS A 56 16.76 12.43 10.41
CA LYS A 56 16.84 13.80 9.90
C LYS A 56 16.08 14.82 10.76
N LEU A 57 14.88 14.44 11.20
CA LEU A 57 14.01 15.28 12.03
C LEU A 57 14.31 15.14 13.54
N LYS A 58 15.30 14.35 13.92
CA LYS A 58 15.68 14.07 15.32
C LYS A 58 14.47 13.62 16.16
N LEU A 59 13.60 12.80 15.58
CA LEU A 59 12.43 12.28 16.28
C LEU A 59 12.85 11.31 17.40
N PRO A 60 12.18 11.32 18.55
CA PRO A 60 12.43 10.35 19.61
C PRO A 60 12.02 8.94 19.18
N LEU A 61 12.46 7.93 19.92
CA LEU A 61 11.95 6.57 19.76
C LEU A 61 10.44 6.53 20.06
N PHE A 62 9.73 5.67 19.33
CA PHE A 62 8.28 5.57 19.41
C PHE A 62 7.84 4.50 20.43
N LYS A 63 6.82 4.81 21.21
CA LYS A 63 6.13 3.82 22.06
C LYS A 63 5.29 2.84 21.28
N ALA A 64 4.80 3.27 20.11
CA ALA A 64 4.05 2.41 19.20
C ALA A 64 4.24 2.86 17.75
N ILE A 65 4.24 1.89 16.83
CA ILE A 65 4.20 2.11 15.38
C ILE A 65 3.03 1.29 14.86
N LEU A 66 2.09 1.95 14.17
CA LEU A 66 0.99 1.29 13.47
C LEU A 66 1.14 1.55 11.97
N ALA A 67 1.17 0.49 11.19
CA ALA A 67 1.09 0.54 9.74
C ALA A 67 -0.25 -0.01 9.27
N ASP A 68 -1.07 0.85 8.64
CA ASP A 68 -2.31 0.47 7.97
C ASP A 68 -2.03 0.48 6.46
N LEU A 69 -1.88 -0.72 5.88
CA LEU A 69 -1.39 -0.88 4.51
C LEU A 69 -2.52 -0.75 3.48
N GLY A 70 -2.13 -0.47 2.25
CA GLY A 70 -3.04 -0.45 1.10
C GLY A 70 -3.53 0.94 0.72
N THR A 71 -4.61 0.99 -0.05
CA THR A 71 -5.20 2.22 -0.59
C THR A 71 -6.42 2.66 0.19
N SER A 72 -6.62 3.97 0.28
CA SER A 72 -7.81 4.55 0.89
C SER A 72 -9.04 4.37 -0.01
N GLN A 73 -10.24 4.47 0.59
CA GLN A 73 -11.49 4.43 -0.16
C GLN A 73 -11.63 5.61 -1.14
N TYR A 74 -11.07 6.76 -0.81
CA TYR A 74 -11.07 7.94 -1.67
C TYR A 74 -10.24 7.71 -2.93
N GLN A 75 -9.06 7.09 -2.80
CA GLN A 75 -8.22 6.73 -3.95
C GLN A 75 -8.93 5.74 -4.88
N LEU A 76 -9.68 4.78 -4.32
CA LEU A 76 -10.44 3.81 -5.10
C LEU A 76 -11.69 4.42 -5.76
N ALA A 77 -12.30 5.44 -5.17
CA ALA A 77 -13.50 6.10 -5.69
C ALA A 77 -13.17 7.13 -6.77
N GLU A 78 -11.97 7.70 -6.75
CA GLU A 78 -11.53 8.74 -7.67
C GLU A 78 -11.08 8.13 -9.00
N ALA A 79 -11.92 8.26 -10.04
CA ALA A 79 -11.65 7.67 -11.36
C ALA A 79 -10.33 8.17 -11.99
N SER A 80 -9.98 9.45 -11.76
CA SER A 80 -8.76 10.08 -12.27
C SER A 80 -7.45 9.47 -11.74
N ARG A 81 -7.54 8.68 -10.65
CA ARG A 81 -6.40 7.99 -10.05
C ARG A 81 -6.13 6.61 -10.65
N GLY A 82 -7.10 6.01 -11.34
CA GLY A 82 -6.96 4.73 -12.03
C GLY A 82 -6.80 3.48 -11.16
N PHE A 83 -7.08 3.56 -9.85
CA PHE A 83 -6.99 2.41 -8.94
C PHE A 83 -8.16 1.43 -9.09
N SER A 84 -9.27 1.87 -9.66
CA SER A 84 -10.50 1.08 -9.82
C SER A 84 -10.88 0.96 -11.29
N PHE A 85 -11.53 -0.11 -11.63
CA PHE A 85 -12.18 -0.34 -12.92
C PHE A 85 -13.71 -0.20 -12.84
N ALA A 86 -14.24 0.23 -11.70
CA ALA A 86 -15.68 0.49 -11.52
C ALA A 86 -16.14 1.70 -12.34
N GLN A 87 -15.25 2.65 -12.55
CA GLN A 87 -15.41 3.79 -13.43
C GLN A 87 -14.21 3.85 -14.37
N GLU A 88 -14.44 4.31 -15.60
CA GLU A 88 -13.38 4.50 -16.55
C GLU A 88 -12.53 5.71 -16.19
N GLY A 89 -11.22 5.55 -16.22
CA GLY A 89 -10.26 6.60 -15.93
C GLY A 89 -8.89 6.27 -16.52
N PRO A 90 -7.91 7.17 -16.41
CA PRO A 90 -6.54 6.91 -16.85
C PRO A 90 -5.95 5.72 -16.08
N LEU A 91 -5.14 4.91 -16.73
CA LEU A 91 -4.44 3.77 -16.12
C LEU A 91 -3.18 4.29 -15.40
N ASP A 92 -3.37 5.06 -14.31
CA ASP A 92 -2.28 5.72 -13.57
C ASP A 92 -1.76 4.85 -12.41
N MET A 93 -2.54 4.67 -11.35
CA MET A 93 -2.26 3.91 -10.14
C MET A 93 -1.09 4.41 -9.26
N ARG A 94 -0.54 5.59 -9.49
CA ARG A 94 0.49 6.18 -8.62
C ARG A 94 -0.14 6.70 -7.33
N LEU A 95 0.33 6.27 -6.19
CA LEU A 95 0.00 6.87 -4.89
C LEU A 95 0.68 8.23 -4.76
N ASP A 96 1.95 8.29 -5.09
CA ASP A 96 2.72 9.53 -5.21
C ASP A 96 2.74 9.97 -6.68
N ARG A 97 2.07 11.08 -7.01
CA ARG A 97 2.04 11.59 -8.40
C ARG A 97 3.40 12.08 -8.91
N ARG A 98 4.40 12.19 -8.03
CA ARG A 98 5.79 12.53 -8.41
C ARG A 98 6.55 11.33 -8.99
N LEU A 99 6.01 10.11 -8.88
CA LEU A 99 6.60 8.92 -9.52
C LEU A 99 6.59 9.07 -11.04
N GLY A 100 7.69 8.67 -11.66
CA GLY A 100 7.88 8.82 -13.12
C GLY A 100 7.09 7.83 -13.96
N LEU A 101 6.67 6.67 -13.41
CA LEU A 101 6.03 5.59 -14.15
C LEU A 101 4.64 5.30 -13.61
N SER A 102 3.65 5.30 -14.52
CA SER A 102 2.27 4.91 -14.28
C SER A 102 2.03 3.43 -14.62
N ALA A 103 0.85 2.90 -14.29
CA ALA A 103 0.46 1.57 -14.72
C ALA A 103 0.34 1.46 -16.25
N ALA A 104 -0.06 2.54 -16.93
CA ALA A 104 -0.05 2.58 -18.39
C ALA A 104 1.35 2.40 -18.97
N ASP A 105 2.36 3.04 -18.38
CA ASP A 105 3.75 2.88 -18.82
C ASP A 105 4.21 1.42 -18.66
N LEU A 106 3.90 0.80 -17.52
CA LEU A 106 4.28 -0.60 -17.28
C LEU A 106 3.63 -1.56 -18.29
N VAL A 107 2.32 -1.46 -18.53
CA VAL A 107 1.64 -2.38 -19.45
C VAL A 107 2.05 -2.16 -20.92
N ASN A 108 2.47 -0.96 -21.29
CA ASN A 108 2.90 -0.65 -22.65
C ASN A 108 4.38 -0.93 -22.89
N ALA A 109 5.27 -0.84 -21.88
CA ALA A 109 6.72 -0.99 -22.05
C ALA A 109 7.24 -2.39 -21.71
N LEU A 110 6.75 -3.04 -20.65
CA LEU A 110 7.32 -4.29 -20.17
C LEU A 110 7.15 -5.43 -21.19
N SER A 111 8.15 -6.31 -21.27
CA SER A 111 8.07 -7.55 -22.04
C SER A 111 7.00 -8.50 -21.48
N GLU A 112 6.56 -9.50 -22.27
CA GLU A 112 5.61 -10.52 -21.82
C GLU A 112 6.13 -11.21 -20.54
N ARG A 113 7.42 -11.54 -20.48
CA ARG A 113 8.05 -12.19 -19.33
C ARG A 113 7.99 -11.31 -18.07
N GLU A 114 8.29 -10.03 -18.19
CA GLU A 114 8.24 -9.08 -17.08
C GLU A 114 6.81 -8.85 -16.60
N LEU A 115 5.85 -8.75 -17.51
CA LEU A 115 4.43 -8.67 -17.16
C LEU A 115 3.96 -9.92 -16.40
N VAL A 116 4.42 -11.11 -16.78
CA VAL A 116 4.12 -12.34 -16.02
C VAL A 116 4.65 -12.23 -14.59
N GLN A 117 5.91 -11.81 -14.40
CA GLN A 117 6.48 -11.64 -13.06
C GLN A 117 5.73 -10.61 -12.24
N LEU A 118 5.37 -9.49 -12.86
CA LEU A 118 4.55 -8.45 -12.22
C LEU A 118 3.19 -9.01 -11.77
N LEU A 119 2.46 -9.69 -12.63
CA LEU A 119 1.15 -10.25 -12.32
C LEU A 119 1.20 -11.30 -11.19
N LEU A 120 2.29 -12.03 -11.06
CA LEU A 120 2.51 -12.98 -9.96
C LEU A 120 2.68 -12.29 -8.59
N LEU A 121 2.93 -10.98 -8.51
CA LEU A 121 2.96 -10.25 -7.25
C LEU A 121 1.63 -10.33 -6.48
N ALA A 122 0.52 -10.46 -7.21
CA ALA A 122 -0.82 -10.61 -6.65
C ALA A 122 -1.38 -12.04 -6.74
N ASP A 123 -0.51 -13.04 -6.86
CA ASP A 123 -0.91 -14.45 -7.03
C ASP A 123 -1.91 -14.64 -8.20
N GLU A 124 -1.68 -13.93 -9.36
CA GLU A 124 -2.52 -14.06 -10.56
C GLU A 124 -2.16 -15.34 -11.30
N TYR A 125 -2.98 -16.36 -11.18
CA TYR A 125 -2.71 -17.69 -11.77
C TYR A 125 -2.80 -17.73 -13.30
N GLN A 126 -3.53 -16.79 -13.94
CA GLN A 126 -3.58 -16.66 -15.41
C GLN A 126 -2.57 -15.62 -15.94
N ALA A 127 -1.52 -15.33 -15.19
CA ALA A 127 -0.52 -14.31 -15.51
C ALA A 127 0.02 -14.41 -16.95
N ARG A 128 0.34 -15.62 -17.42
CA ARG A 128 0.86 -15.84 -18.79
C ARG A 128 -0.15 -15.46 -19.87
N SER A 129 -1.40 -15.90 -19.74
CA SER A 129 -2.44 -15.61 -20.73
C SER A 129 -2.79 -14.13 -20.76
N ILE A 130 -2.85 -13.48 -19.58
CA ILE A 130 -3.11 -12.04 -19.45
C ILE A 130 -1.95 -11.23 -20.02
N ALA A 131 -0.69 -11.57 -19.71
CA ALA A 131 0.48 -10.88 -20.24
C ALA A 131 0.52 -10.95 -21.78
N ARG A 132 0.28 -12.12 -22.36
CA ARG A 132 0.20 -12.31 -23.82
C ARG A 132 -0.90 -11.46 -24.43
N ALA A 133 -2.09 -11.43 -23.83
CA ALA A 133 -3.21 -10.62 -24.31
C ALA A 133 -2.90 -9.11 -24.26
N ILE A 134 -2.27 -8.64 -23.18
CA ILE A 134 -1.80 -7.25 -23.06
C ILE A 134 -0.82 -6.91 -24.18
N VAL A 135 0.22 -7.77 -24.36
CA VAL A 135 1.23 -7.56 -25.41
C VAL A 135 0.62 -7.57 -26.82
N SER A 136 -0.36 -8.41 -27.08
CA SER A 136 -1.07 -8.45 -28.35
C SER A 136 -1.91 -7.18 -28.56
N ALA A 137 -2.67 -6.76 -27.55
CA ALA A 137 -3.55 -5.61 -27.63
C ALA A 137 -2.79 -4.29 -27.86
N ARG A 138 -1.69 -4.07 -27.11
CA ARG A 138 -0.90 -2.83 -27.22
C ARG A 138 -0.19 -2.65 -28.57
N LYS A 139 0.02 -3.73 -29.36
CA LYS A 139 0.54 -3.65 -30.71
C LYS A 139 -0.42 -2.93 -31.67
N ILE A 140 -1.73 -2.98 -31.37
CA ILE A 140 -2.78 -2.35 -32.16
C ILE A 140 -3.00 -0.92 -31.66
N THR A 141 -3.19 -0.78 -30.34
CA THR A 141 -3.44 0.52 -29.69
C THR A 141 -2.86 0.51 -28.27
N PRO A 142 -2.07 1.51 -27.89
CA PRO A 142 -1.56 1.62 -26.52
C PRO A 142 -2.69 1.62 -25.47
N LEU A 143 -2.50 0.92 -24.37
CA LEU A 143 -3.46 0.84 -23.28
C LEU A 143 -3.31 2.07 -22.38
N ARG A 144 -4.36 2.89 -22.31
CA ARG A 144 -4.36 4.16 -21.56
C ARG A 144 -5.40 4.23 -20.46
N THR A 145 -6.45 3.39 -20.52
CA THR A 145 -7.56 3.47 -19.58
C THR A 145 -7.78 2.19 -18.80
N THR A 146 -8.38 2.33 -17.62
CA THR A 146 -8.76 1.21 -16.76
C THR A 146 -9.74 0.27 -17.46
N GLY A 147 -10.68 0.81 -18.24
CA GLY A 147 -11.67 0.02 -18.99
C GLY A 147 -11.03 -0.87 -20.06
N GLN A 148 -10.04 -0.34 -20.81
CA GLN A 148 -9.32 -1.14 -21.81
C GLN A 148 -8.64 -2.35 -21.18
N LEU A 149 -7.91 -2.16 -20.06
CA LEU A 149 -7.24 -3.26 -19.37
C LEU A 149 -8.23 -4.25 -18.78
N ALA A 150 -9.28 -3.75 -18.10
CA ALA A 150 -10.30 -4.61 -17.50
C ALA A 150 -11.01 -5.48 -18.53
N LYS A 151 -11.29 -4.95 -19.73
CA LYS A 151 -11.87 -5.70 -20.85
C LYS A 151 -10.96 -6.85 -21.28
N ILE A 152 -9.67 -6.61 -21.53
CA ILE A 152 -8.70 -7.63 -21.93
C ILE A 152 -8.65 -8.77 -20.88
N VAL A 153 -8.57 -8.40 -19.60
CA VAL A 153 -8.49 -9.41 -18.52
C VAL A 153 -9.79 -10.22 -18.44
N SER A 154 -10.94 -9.58 -18.62
CA SER A 154 -12.25 -10.25 -18.58
C SER A 154 -12.42 -11.24 -19.73
N GLU A 155 -11.95 -10.91 -20.91
CA GLU A 155 -11.96 -11.78 -22.08
C GLU A 155 -11.07 -13.02 -21.88
N VAL A 156 -9.85 -12.83 -21.34
CA VAL A 156 -8.93 -13.94 -21.03
C VAL A 156 -9.53 -14.89 -19.98
N LYS A 157 -10.12 -14.33 -18.94
CA LYS A 157 -10.67 -15.12 -17.83
C LYS A 157 -12.02 -15.73 -18.10
N LYS A 158 -12.64 -15.45 -19.28
CA LYS A 158 -13.99 -15.90 -19.63
C LYS A 158 -14.96 -15.67 -18.47
N ALA A 159 -15.03 -14.42 -18.03
CA ALA A 159 -15.65 -14.04 -16.78
C ALA A 159 -17.10 -14.50 -16.67
N LYS A 160 -17.34 -15.52 -15.84
CA LYS A 160 -18.68 -15.77 -15.29
C LYS A 160 -18.96 -14.71 -14.24
N VAL A 161 -20.19 -14.21 -14.21
CA VAL A 161 -20.67 -13.28 -13.19
C VAL A 161 -20.46 -13.93 -11.82
N GLY A 162 -19.52 -13.41 -11.03
CA GLY A 162 -19.13 -13.92 -9.72
C GLY A 162 -18.91 -12.79 -8.72
N ARG A 163 -18.71 -13.13 -7.45
CA ARG A 163 -18.52 -12.17 -6.35
C ARG A 163 -17.30 -11.25 -6.49
N ILE A 164 -16.29 -11.64 -7.26
CA ILE A 164 -15.03 -10.88 -7.43
C ILE A 164 -14.81 -10.65 -8.92
N ASN A 165 -14.60 -9.39 -9.29
CA ASN A 165 -14.28 -9.04 -10.67
C ASN A 165 -12.97 -9.70 -11.12
N PRO A 166 -12.90 -10.30 -12.31
CA PRO A 166 -11.71 -10.99 -12.81
C PRO A 166 -10.47 -10.10 -12.90
N ALA A 167 -10.61 -8.79 -13.11
CA ALA A 167 -9.49 -7.86 -13.19
C ALA A 167 -8.85 -7.50 -11.83
N THR A 168 -9.50 -7.83 -10.70
CA THR A 168 -9.05 -7.40 -9.35
C THR A 168 -7.59 -7.73 -9.08
N LYS A 169 -7.12 -8.95 -9.35
CA LYS A 169 -5.72 -9.34 -9.10
C LYS A 169 -4.75 -8.66 -10.04
N THR A 170 -5.11 -8.47 -11.30
CA THR A 170 -4.31 -7.75 -12.28
C THR A 170 -4.11 -6.29 -11.87
N PHE A 171 -5.18 -5.60 -11.46
CA PHE A 171 -5.10 -4.23 -10.95
C PHE A 171 -4.27 -4.14 -9.66
N MET A 172 -4.46 -5.07 -8.73
CA MET A 172 -3.64 -5.14 -7.53
C MET A 172 -2.15 -5.36 -7.87
N ALA A 173 -1.83 -6.24 -8.81
CA ALA A 173 -0.44 -6.48 -9.21
C ALA A 173 0.22 -5.23 -9.79
N LEU A 174 -0.48 -4.49 -10.66
CA LEU A 174 0.00 -3.24 -11.22
C LEU A 174 0.21 -2.18 -10.13
N ARG A 175 -0.75 -2.02 -9.22
CA ARG A 175 -0.63 -1.10 -8.09
C ARG A 175 0.61 -1.39 -7.25
N LEU A 176 0.80 -2.66 -6.88
CA LEU A 176 1.96 -3.10 -6.11
C LEU A 176 3.29 -2.78 -6.81
N ALA A 177 3.33 -2.95 -8.15
CA ALA A 177 4.52 -2.69 -8.94
C ALA A 177 4.79 -1.19 -9.12
N VAL A 178 3.77 -0.38 -9.48
CA VAL A 178 3.90 1.08 -9.66
C VAL A 178 4.42 1.75 -8.41
N ASN A 179 3.92 1.34 -7.23
CA ASN A 179 4.22 1.99 -5.96
C ASN A 179 5.32 1.30 -5.15
N LEU A 180 5.91 0.22 -5.68
CA LEU A 180 6.93 -0.58 -4.99
C LEU A 180 6.50 -0.97 -3.56
N GLU A 181 5.20 -1.32 -3.39
CA GLU A 181 4.59 -1.49 -2.06
C GLU A 181 5.27 -2.59 -1.24
N ARG A 182 5.72 -3.68 -1.90
CA ARG A 182 6.39 -4.80 -1.21
C ARG A 182 7.77 -4.42 -0.70
N GLU A 183 8.52 -3.67 -1.48
CA GLU A 183 9.84 -3.15 -1.14
C GLU A 183 9.72 -2.13 -0.01
N ALA A 184 8.79 -1.19 -0.14
CA ALA A 184 8.50 -0.20 0.89
C ALA A 184 8.12 -0.86 2.24
N LEU A 185 7.29 -1.91 2.21
CA LEU A 185 6.92 -2.66 3.40
C LEU A 185 8.14 -3.35 4.05
N LYS A 186 9.01 -3.97 3.26
CA LYS A 186 10.23 -4.62 3.78
C LYS A 186 11.15 -3.61 4.45
N ASP A 187 11.36 -2.45 3.83
CA ASP A 187 12.23 -1.40 4.34
C ASP A 187 11.68 -0.84 5.66
N MET A 188 10.40 -0.56 5.73
CA MET A 188 9.74 -0.09 6.94
C MET A 188 9.83 -1.13 8.07
N LEU A 189 9.51 -2.39 7.78
CA LEU A 189 9.60 -3.47 8.76
C LEU A 189 11.02 -3.62 9.30
N SER A 190 12.02 -3.56 8.43
CA SER A 190 13.44 -3.67 8.82
C SER A 190 13.89 -2.52 9.71
N ALA A 191 13.36 -1.33 9.50
CA ALA A 191 13.66 -0.13 10.30
C ALA A 191 12.97 -0.12 11.68
N THR A 192 11.81 -0.77 11.79
CA THR A 192 10.92 -0.65 12.96
C THR A 192 11.58 -1.01 14.31
N PRO A 193 12.38 -2.09 14.45
CA PRO A 193 12.99 -2.42 15.74
C PRO A 193 13.89 -1.30 16.29
N ASP A 194 14.59 -0.59 15.42
CA ASP A 194 15.50 0.50 15.81
C ASP A 194 14.73 1.78 16.22
N LEU A 195 13.50 1.90 15.78
CA LEU A 195 12.64 3.07 16.02
C LEU A 195 11.73 2.93 17.24
N LEU A 196 11.57 1.72 17.78
CA LEU A 196 10.74 1.47 18.95
C LEU A 196 11.55 1.63 20.25
N THR A 197 10.89 2.15 21.28
CA THR A 197 11.40 2.06 22.67
C THR A 197 11.38 0.60 23.14
N GLN A 198 12.13 0.30 24.19
CA GLN A 198 11.98 -0.97 24.92
C GLN A 198 10.54 -1.11 25.41
N GLY A 199 9.90 -2.26 25.18
CA GLY A 199 8.48 -2.46 25.46
C GLY A 199 7.53 -1.85 24.42
N GLY A 200 8.04 -1.12 23.42
CA GLY A 200 7.25 -0.49 22.36
C GLY A 200 6.55 -1.51 21.44
N ILE A 201 5.42 -1.13 20.87
CA ILE A 201 4.53 -2.02 20.13
C ILE A 201 4.57 -1.71 18.62
N LEU A 202 4.74 -2.75 17.80
CA LEU A 202 4.49 -2.73 16.36
C LEU A 202 3.13 -3.36 16.07
N GLY A 203 2.26 -2.61 15.39
CA GLY A 203 1.03 -3.11 14.79
C GLY A 203 1.07 -2.98 13.26
N VAL A 204 0.67 -4.03 12.54
CA VAL A 204 0.57 -3.98 11.07
C VAL A 204 -0.77 -4.56 10.64
N ILE A 205 -1.57 -3.76 9.93
CA ILE A 205 -2.81 -4.18 9.28
C ILE A 205 -2.51 -4.43 7.82
N SER A 206 -2.77 -5.63 7.35
CA SER A 206 -2.62 -6.05 5.95
C SER A 206 -3.97 -6.46 5.37
N PHE A 207 -4.19 -6.20 4.08
CA PHE A 207 -5.46 -6.46 3.39
C PHE A 207 -5.39 -7.59 2.37
N HIS A 208 -4.21 -8.11 2.06
CA HIS A 208 -4.06 -9.26 1.18
C HIS A 208 -2.98 -10.25 1.67
N SER A 209 -2.99 -11.46 1.08
CA SER A 209 -2.11 -12.57 1.47
C SER A 209 -0.62 -12.27 1.31
N GLY A 210 -0.25 -11.48 0.32
CA GLY A 210 1.16 -11.13 0.06
C GLY A 210 1.76 -10.27 1.17
N GLU A 211 1.06 -9.22 1.60
CA GLU A 211 1.46 -8.39 2.75
C GLU A 211 1.52 -9.20 4.03
N ASP A 212 0.44 -9.92 4.37
CA ASP A 212 0.37 -10.74 5.58
C ASP A 212 1.52 -11.76 5.65
N ARG A 213 1.92 -12.33 4.52
CA ARG A 213 3.03 -13.27 4.41
C ARG A 213 4.36 -12.60 4.74
N LEU A 214 4.62 -11.40 4.20
CA LEU A 214 5.84 -10.63 4.50
C LEU A 214 5.90 -10.26 5.98
N VAL A 215 4.84 -9.69 6.55
CA VAL A 215 4.76 -9.33 7.97
C VAL A 215 4.96 -10.55 8.86
N LYS A 216 4.28 -11.66 8.56
CA LYS A 216 4.41 -12.92 9.32
C LYS A 216 5.85 -13.44 9.32
N HIS A 217 6.52 -13.42 8.16
CA HIS A 217 7.90 -13.90 8.05
C HIS A 217 8.86 -13.02 8.85
N PHE A 218 8.76 -11.70 8.69
CA PHE A 218 9.54 -10.74 9.45
C PHE A 218 9.37 -10.93 10.97
N LEU A 219 8.14 -10.99 11.45
CA LEU A 219 7.87 -11.14 12.88
C LEU A 219 8.37 -12.47 13.45
N LYS A 220 8.30 -13.57 12.67
CA LYS A 220 8.88 -14.85 13.07
C LYS A 220 10.41 -14.80 13.18
N GLU A 221 11.05 -14.17 12.21
CA GLU A 221 12.52 -13.97 12.21
C GLU A 221 12.95 -13.16 13.43
N LYS A 222 12.31 -12.01 13.68
CA LYS A 222 12.64 -11.14 14.82
C LYS A 222 12.31 -11.76 16.18
N LYS A 223 11.29 -12.64 16.24
CA LYS A 223 11.05 -13.47 17.42
C LYS A 223 12.19 -14.46 17.65
N LYS A 224 12.67 -15.14 16.58
CA LYS A 224 13.77 -16.11 16.70
C LYS A 224 15.07 -15.46 17.16
N SER A 225 15.34 -14.24 16.74
CA SER A 225 16.51 -13.46 17.16
C SER A 225 16.36 -12.73 18.51
N GLY A 226 15.25 -12.93 19.23
CA GLY A 226 15.05 -12.28 20.54
C GLY A 226 14.83 -10.77 20.50
N ILE A 227 14.49 -10.20 19.34
CA ILE A 227 14.28 -8.74 19.18
C ILE A 227 12.83 -8.36 19.45
N LEU A 228 11.88 -9.20 19.01
CA LEU A 228 10.45 -8.96 19.16
C LEU A 228 9.76 -10.14 19.82
N ARG A 229 8.81 -9.87 20.68
CA ARG A 229 7.84 -10.85 21.23
C ARG A 229 6.50 -10.69 20.47
N LEU A 230 5.94 -11.78 19.96
CA LEU A 230 4.61 -11.74 19.35
C LEU A 230 3.55 -11.55 20.42
N ILE A 231 2.67 -10.58 20.26
CA ILE A 231 1.50 -10.38 21.11
C ILE A 231 0.39 -11.35 20.67
N ASN A 232 0.21 -11.51 19.33
CA ASN A 232 -0.73 -12.48 18.80
C ASN A 232 -0.03 -13.41 17.78
N VAL A 233 -0.21 -14.72 17.94
CA VAL A 233 0.36 -15.73 17.02
C VAL A 233 -0.46 -15.80 15.74
N LYS A 234 -1.79 -15.83 15.86
CA LYS A 234 -2.73 -15.74 14.74
C LYS A 234 -3.10 -14.27 14.53
N PRO A 235 -3.29 -13.81 13.28
CA PRO A 235 -3.72 -12.44 13.05
C PRO A 235 -5.12 -12.21 13.64
N LEU A 236 -5.35 -11.05 14.23
CA LEU A 236 -6.68 -10.59 14.57
C LEU A 236 -7.41 -10.23 13.27
N LYS A 237 -8.68 -10.60 13.20
CA LYS A 237 -9.56 -10.34 12.05
C LYS A 237 -10.78 -9.56 12.52
N PRO A 238 -11.44 -8.83 11.63
CA PRO A 238 -12.69 -8.17 11.95
C PRO A 238 -13.74 -9.16 12.49
N ASN A 239 -14.49 -8.75 13.50
CA ASN A 239 -15.62 -9.52 13.99
C ASN A 239 -16.88 -9.29 13.13
N GLU A 240 -17.94 -10.04 13.39
CA GLU A 240 -19.19 -9.96 12.60
C GLU A 240 -19.83 -8.57 12.66
N LYS A 241 -19.82 -7.91 13.81
CA LYS A 241 -20.37 -6.57 13.99
C LYS A 241 -19.61 -5.54 13.13
N GLU A 242 -18.29 -5.64 13.13
CA GLU A 242 -17.44 -4.76 12.31
C GLU A 242 -17.65 -5.03 10.81
N LEU A 243 -17.82 -6.28 10.40
CA LEU A 243 -18.12 -6.64 9.01
C LEU A 243 -19.49 -6.14 8.55
N GLN A 244 -20.48 -6.09 9.44
CA GLN A 244 -21.81 -5.55 9.13
C GLN A 244 -21.76 -4.03 8.92
N THR A 245 -20.98 -3.30 9.74
CA THR A 245 -20.85 -1.85 9.64
C THR A 245 -19.86 -1.42 8.55
N ASN A 246 -18.82 -2.22 8.30
CA ASN A 246 -17.80 -1.94 7.28
C ASN A 246 -17.38 -3.22 6.54
N PRO A 247 -18.12 -3.65 5.52
CA PRO A 247 -17.79 -4.87 4.75
C PRO A 247 -16.42 -4.84 4.07
N LYS A 248 -15.83 -3.66 3.89
CA LYS A 248 -14.55 -3.47 3.20
C LYS A 248 -13.35 -4.00 4.02
N VAL A 249 -13.47 -4.09 5.34
CA VAL A 249 -12.42 -4.63 6.22
C VAL A 249 -12.35 -6.17 6.22
N ARG A 250 -13.19 -6.85 5.49
CA ARG A 250 -13.30 -8.32 5.46
C ARG A 250 -11.96 -9.06 5.29
N SER A 251 -11.00 -8.46 4.59
CA SER A 251 -9.68 -9.04 4.34
C SER A 251 -8.61 -8.56 5.32
N ALA A 252 -8.94 -7.63 6.22
CA ALA A 252 -8.00 -7.06 7.18
C ALA A 252 -7.47 -8.12 8.16
N LYS A 253 -6.17 -8.01 8.45
CA LYS A 253 -5.45 -8.88 9.39
C LYS A 253 -4.47 -8.03 10.17
N LEU A 254 -4.71 -7.89 11.47
CA LEU A 254 -3.79 -7.18 12.37
C LEU A 254 -2.82 -8.16 13.03
N ARG A 255 -1.53 -7.86 12.91
CA ARG A 255 -0.46 -8.52 13.66
C ARG A 255 0.21 -7.55 14.59
N LEU A 256 0.45 -8.02 15.83
CA LEU A 256 1.05 -7.23 16.90
C LEU A 256 2.30 -7.90 17.43
N ALA A 257 3.33 -7.12 17.68
CA ALA A 257 4.55 -7.55 18.35
C ALA A 257 5.09 -6.44 19.26
N GLN A 258 5.83 -6.83 20.28
CA GLN A 258 6.46 -5.93 21.25
C GLN A 258 7.96 -6.08 21.20
N LYS A 259 8.70 -4.97 21.25
CA LYS A 259 10.16 -4.95 21.39
C LYS A 259 10.56 -5.41 22.79
N ILE A 260 11.48 -6.38 22.85
CA ILE A 260 12.02 -6.93 24.11
C ILE A 260 13.49 -6.63 24.23
#